data_3ff9a4db59956393143b88dc44900641
#
_entry.id   3ff9a4db59956393143b88dc44900641
#
_cell.length_a   1.000
_cell.length_b   1.000
_cell.length_c   1.000
_cell.angle_alpha   90.00
_cell.angle_beta   90.00
_cell.angle_gamma   90.00
#
_symmetry.space_group_name_H-M   'P 1'
#
loop_
_entity.id
_entity.type
_entity.pdbx_description
1 polymer ?
#
loop_
_entity_poly.entity_id
_entity_poly.type
_entity_poly.pdbx_seq_one_letter_code
_entity_poly.pdbx_strand_id
1 'polypeptide(L)'
;MRAFRARFRGELWLEVVALAGFNDTDSAMKQIARLAQSFSPDRIHLNTVVRPPAERVSAVPLKKLRHFAGMFSPKAEVIAEFKHGSCSFVRADDREIMAMLKRRPCSLEDIVGGLGADPDRVKACIARLVRNGNVRKKRHGTRVYYICD
;
A
#
# COMPACT_ATOMS: atom_id res chain seq x y z
N MET A 1 -15.61 14.68 9.31
CA MET A 1 -14.24 14.67 9.88
C MET A 1 -14.07 15.68 11.01
N ARG A 2 -14.35 17.01 10.85
CA ARG A 2 -14.18 18.00 11.94
C ARG A 2 -14.98 17.67 13.21
N ALA A 3 -16.25 17.32 13.07
CA ALA A 3 -17.09 16.91 14.21
C ALA A 3 -16.59 15.62 14.89
N PHE A 4 -16.00 14.69 14.12
CA PHE A 4 -15.34 13.51 14.68
C PHE A 4 -14.11 13.90 15.50
N ARG A 5 -13.21 14.75 14.94
CA ARG A 5 -12.00 15.20 15.65
C ARG A 5 -12.31 15.90 16.97
N ALA A 6 -13.38 16.69 17.03
CA ALA A 6 -13.78 17.37 18.25
C ALA A 6 -14.13 16.41 19.41
N ARG A 7 -14.54 15.20 19.11
CA ARG A 7 -14.95 14.16 20.09
C ARG A 7 -13.88 13.09 20.32
N PHE A 8 -13.05 12.83 19.31
CA PHE A 8 -12.04 11.78 19.35
C PHE A 8 -10.75 12.29 20.02
N ARG A 9 -10.31 11.59 21.08
CA ARG A 9 -9.14 11.95 21.89
C ARG A 9 -7.87 11.16 21.53
N GLY A 10 -7.99 10.14 20.68
CA GLY A 10 -6.84 9.36 20.20
C GLY A 10 -6.09 10.04 19.05
N GLU A 11 -5.01 9.44 18.58
CA GLU A 11 -4.26 9.89 17.41
C GLU A 11 -5.09 9.73 16.13
N LEU A 12 -5.18 10.80 15.35
CA LEU A 12 -5.81 10.82 14.04
C LEU A 12 -4.74 10.77 12.96
N TRP A 13 -4.66 9.65 12.27
CA TRP A 13 -3.75 9.47 11.14
C TRP A 13 -4.53 9.64 9.84
N LEU A 14 -4.02 10.50 8.96
CA LEU A 14 -4.62 10.76 7.66
C LEU A 14 -3.74 10.17 6.56
N GLU A 15 -4.29 9.30 5.73
CA GLU A 15 -3.62 8.84 4.53
C GLU A 15 -4.13 9.61 3.31
N VAL A 16 -3.20 10.16 2.53
CA VAL A 16 -3.45 10.82 1.26
C VAL A 16 -2.84 9.97 0.15
N VAL A 17 -3.65 9.58 -0.84
CA VAL A 17 -3.19 8.82 -1.99
C VAL A 17 -3.02 9.74 -3.19
N ALA A 18 -1.80 9.86 -3.69
CA ALA A 18 -1.48 10.61 -4.90
C ALA A 18 -1.53 9.68 -6.13
N LEU A 19 -2.26 10.08 -7.16
CA LEU A 19 -2.45 9.35 -8.42
C LEU A 19 -1.98 10.22 -9.58
N ALA A 20 -1.11 9.67 -10.44
CA ALA A 20 -0.59 10.38 -11.59
C ALA A 20 -1.73 10.73 -12.58
N GLY A 21 -1.75 11.98 -13.02
CA GLY A 21 -2.78 12.51 -13.93
C GLY A 21 -4.10 12.89 -13.26
N PHE A 22 -4.28 12.66 -11.95
CA PHE A 22 -5.51 13.00 -11.22
C PHE A 22 -5.28 14.13 -10.21
N ASN A 23 -4.43 13.92 -9.23
CA ASN A 23 -4.19 14.88 -8.14
C ASN A 23 -2.70 15.14 -7.92
N ASP A 24 -1.87 14.87 -8.89
CA ASP A 24 -0.41 14.96 -8.82
C ASP A 24 0.16 16.31 -9.28
N THR A 25 -0.60 17.39 -9.12
CA THR A 25 -0.14 18.76 -9.35
C THR A 25 0.09 19.48 -8.04
N ASP A 26 1.00 20.47 -8.03
CA ASP A 26 1.26 21.31 -6.85
C ASP A 26 0.00 22.00 -6.35
N SER A 27 -0.84 22.48 -7.28
CA SER A 27 -2.11 23.14 -6.94
C SER A 27 -3.07 22.18 -6.22
N ALA A 28 -3.29 21.00 -6.79
CA ALA A 28 -4.15 19.98 -6.19
C ALA A 28 -3.63 19.55 -4.82
N MET A 29 -2.32 19.32 -4.70
CA MET A 29 -1.72 18.85 -3.45
C MET A 29 -1.77 19.93 -2.36
N LYS A 30 -1.59 21.22 -2.71
CA LYS A 30 -1.79 22.35 -1.78
C LYS A 30 -3.24 22.45 -1.30
N GLN A 31 -4.23 22.22 -2.16
CA GLN A 31 -5.64 22.18 -1.76
C GLN A 31 -5.93 21.03 -0.80
N ILE A 32 -5.41 19.83 -1.09
CA ILE A 32 -5.53 18.66 -0.21
C ILE A 32 -4.86 18.93 1.14
N ALA A 33 -3.66 19.55 1.15
CA ALA A 33 -2.94 19.89 2.38
C ALA A 33 -3.73 20.88 3.26
N ARG A 34 -4.33 21.92 2.67
CA ARG A 34 -5.22 22.85 3.39
C ARG A 34 -6.44 22.14 3.98
N LEU A 35 -7.04 21.22 3.20
CA LEU A 35 -8.17 20.44 3.68
C LEU A 35 -7.75 19.51 4.82
N ALA A 36 -6.63 18.82 4.68
CA ALA A 36 -6.05 17.96 5.72
C ALA A 36 -5.82 18.72 7.02
N GLN A 37 -5.23 19.91 6.94
CA GLN A 37 -4.97 20.76 8.11
C GLN A 37 -6.26 21.12 8.86
N SER A 38 -7.39 21.27 8.15
CA SER A 38 -8.69 21.58 8.78
C SER A 38 -9.22 20.46 9.69
N PHE A 39 -8.63 19.27 9.65
CA PHE A 39 -8.98 18.13 10.51
C PHE A 39 -8.02 17.96 11.67
N SER A 40 -6.94 18.77 11.74
CA SER A 40 -5.90 18.69 12.76
C SER A 40 -5.39 17.24 12.98
N PRO A 41 -4.88 16.56 11.94
CA PRO A 41 -4.36 15.20 12.08
C PRO A 41 -3.05 15.22 12.87
N ASP A 42 -2.82 14.15 13.64
CA ASP A 42 -1.57 13.96 14.38
C ASP A 42 -0.45 13.46 13.46
N ARG A 43 -0.82 12.66 12.43
CA ARG A 43 0.09 12.19 11.38
C ARG A 43 -0.56 12.24 10.02
N ILE A 44 0.26 12.50 9.00
CA ILE A 44 -0.16 12.45 7.60
C ILE A 44 0.76 11.49 6.86
N HIS A 45 0.18 10.48 6.23
CA HIS A 45 0.87 9.55 5.35
C HIS A 45 0.55 9.90 3.89
N LEU A 46 1.57 9.98 3.06
CA LEU A 46 1.44 10.19 1.63
C LEU A 46 1.82 8.91 0.89
N ASN A 47 0.88 8.37 0.17
CA ASN A 47 1.00 7.12 -0.56
C ASN A 47 0.75 7.31 -2.06
N THR A 48 1.00 6.27 -2.85
CA THR A 48 0.63 6.19 -4.27
C THR A 48 0.25 4.75 -4.63
N VAL A 49 0.03 4.46 -5.91
CA VAL A 49 -0.26 3.12 -6.39
C VAL A 49 0.98 2.24 -6.28
N VAL A 50 1.01 1.36 -5.30
CA VAL A 50 2.12 0.41 -5.05
C VAL A 50 1.77 -1.03 -5.45
N ARG A 51 0.51 -1.30 -5.82
CA ARG A 51 0.01 -2.61 -6.25
C ARG A 51 -0.73 -2.48 -7.58
N PRO A 52 -0.93 -3.60 -8.31
CA PRO A 52 -1.76 -3.58 -9.52
C PRO A 52 -3.15 -3.02 -9.20
N PRO A 53 -3.53 -1.87 -9.77
CA PRO A 53 -4.84 -1.27 -9.54
C PRO A 53 -5.91 -1.98 -10.36
N ALA A 54 -7.17 -1.87 -9.93
CA ALA A 54 -8.34 -2.32 -10.69
C ALA A 54 -8.60 -1.40 -11.91
N GLU A 55 -8.43 -0.10 -11.71
CA GLU A 55 -8.57 0.93 -12.74
C GLU A 55 -7.23 1.30 -13.39
N ARG A 56 -7.28 1.99 -14.54
CA ARG A 56 -6.07 2.48 -15.24
C ARG A 56 -5.50 3.73 -14.57
N VAL A 57 -4.87 3.54 -13.41
CA VAL A 57 -4.17 4.60 -12.68
C VAL A 57 -2.69 4.28 -12.57
N SER A 58 -1.85 5.31 -12.47
CA SER A 58 -0.40 5.19 -12.39
C SER A 58 0.15 5.76 -11.10
N ALA A 59 1.27 5.21 -10.66
CA ALA A 59 1.98 5.71 -9.49
C ALA A 59 2.62 7.08 -9.75
N VAL A 60 2.64 7.91 -8.73
CA VAL A 60 3.43 9.15 -8.72
C VAL A 60 4.88 8.82 -8.37
N PRO A 61 5.87 9.37 -9.11
CA PRO A 61 7.29 9.14 -8.80
C PRO A 61 7.67 9.56 -7.39
N LEU A 62 8.55 8.80 -6.73
CA LEU A 62 8.96 9.02 -5.34
C LEU A 62 9.52 10.43 -5.09
N LYS A 63 10.30 10.94 -6.04
CA LYS A 63 10.82 12.33 -5.97
C LYS A 63 9.71 13.35 -5.85
N LYS A 64 8.62 13.17 -6.61
CA LYS A 64 7.46 14.05 -6.60
C LYS A 64 6.65 13.89 -5.30
N LEU A 65 6.50 12.66 -4.79
CA LEU A 65 5.86 12.42 -3.49
C LEU A 65 6.62 13.10 -2.35
N ARG A 66 7.96 13.03 -2.34
CA ARG A 66 8.78 13.72 -1.34
C ARG A 66 8.64 15.25 -1.40
N HIS A 67 8.52 15.80 -2.61
CA HIS A 67 8.21 17.22 -2.80
C HIS A 67 6.83 17.57 -2.20
N PHE A 68 5.81 16.78 -2.53
CA PHE A 68 4.46 16.97 -2.00
C PHE A 68 4.37 16.83 -0.48
N ALA A 69 5.13 15.92 0.11
CA ALA A 69 5.14 15.71 1.56
C ALA A 69 5.50 16.98 2.34
N GLY A 70 6.34 17.83 1.76
CA GLY A 70 6.69 19.14 2.35
C GLY A 70 5.57 20.18 2.35
N MET A 71 4.47 19.94 1.63
CA MET A 71 3.33 20.87 1.56
C MET A 71 2.33 20.71 2.71
N PHE A 72 2.45 19.62 3.49
CA PHE A 72 1.54 19.28 4.58
C PHE A 72 2.04 19.80 5.93
N SER A 73 1.10 20.07 6.84
CA SER A 73 1.35 20.38 8.24
C SER A 73 0.39 19.57 9.14
N PRO A 74 0.92 18.63 9.98
CA PRO A 74 2.33 18.24 10.07
C PRO A 74 2.87 17.72 8.73
N LYS A 75 4.20 17.76 8.54
CA LYS A 75 4.85 17.25 7.31
C LYS A 75 4.46 15.79 7.09
N ALA A 76 4.01 15.47 5.86
CA ALA A 76 3.60 14.11 5.54
C ALA A 76 4.80 13.15 5.46
N GLU A 77 4.59 11.91 5.90
CA GLU A 77 5.52 10.80 5.73
C GLU A 77 5.18 10.01 4.46
N VAL A 78 6.16 9.81 3.58
CA VAL A 78 5.96 9.01 2.36
C VAL A 78 6.07 7.54 2.70
N ILE A 79 4.95 6.81 2.59
CA ILE A 79 4.84 5.38 2.93
C ILE A 79 4.77 4.47 1.70
N ALA A 80 5.06 5.00 0.52
CA ALA A 80 5.02 4.23 -0.74
C ALA A 80 6.06 3.09 -0.82
N GLU A 81 7.05 3.07 0.08
CA GLU A 81 8.05 2.01 0.21
C GLU A 81 7.83 1.24 1.52
N PHE A 82 7.24 0.05 1.44
CA PHE A 82 7.17 -0.84 2.60
C PHE A 82 8.50 -1.57 2.79
N LYS A 83 9.19 -1.31 3.90
CA LYS A 83 10.23 -2.21 4.43
C LYS A 83 9.53 -3.24 5.31
N HIS A 84 9.52 -4.50 4.90
CA HIS A 84 9.01 -5.58 5.74
C HIS A 84 9.99 -5.85 6.88
N GLY A 85 9.50 -5.78 8.12
CA GLY A 85 10.24 -6.20 9.30
C GLY A 85 10.40 -7.73 9.32
N SER A 86 11.46 -8.22 9.96
CA SER A 86 11.71 -9.65 10.18
C SER A 86 10.72 -10.22 11.20
N CYS A 87 9.99 -11.26 10.81
CA CYS A 87 9.14 -12.04 11.71
C CYS A 87 9.65 -13.47 11.83
N SER A 88 9.39 -14.13 12.97
CA SER A 88 9.60 -15.56 13.16
C SER A 88 8.69 -16.37 12.24
N PHE A 89 9.26 -17.36 11.54
CA PHE A 89 8.55 -18.09 10.48
C PHE A 89 7.49 -19.07 11.03
N VAL A 90 6.25 -18.88 10.59
CA VAL A 90 5.12 -19.81 10.79
C VAL A 90 4.91 -20.64 9.52
N ARG A 91 4.28 -21.81 9.65
CA ARG A 91 3.90 -22.66 8.49
C ARG A 91 2.78 -21.98 7.71
N ALA A 92 3.08 -21.47 6.49
CA ALA A 92 2.03 -21.07 5.56
C ALA A 92 1.53 -22.28 4.77
N ASP A 93 0.22 -22.44 4.65
CA ASP A 93 -0.42 -23.39 3.76
C ASP A 93 -1.07 -22.70 2.54
N ASP A 94 -1.53 -23.50 1.56
CA ASP A 94 -2.17 -22.97 0.36
C ASP A 94 -3.45 -22.18 0.67
N ARG A 95 -4.18 -22.55 1.72
CA ARG A 95 -5.45 -21.89 2.11
C ARG A 95 -5.19 -20.46 2.60
N GLU A 96 -4.16 -20.29 3.42
CA GLU A 96 -3.77 -18.97 3.95
C GLU A 96 -3.28 -18.04 2.83
N ILE A 97 -2.44 -18.57 1.93
CA ILE A 97 -1.98 -17.82 0.75
C ILE A 97 -3.17 -17.44 -0.14
N MET A 98 -4.07 -18.36 -0.44
CA MET A 98 -5.27 -18.09 -1.23
C MET A 98 -6.21 -17.10 -0.55
N ALA A 99 -6.41 -17.20 0.77
CA ALA A 99 -7.22 -16.25 1.53
C ALA A 99 -6.65 -14.81 1.47
N MET A 100 -5.32 -14.69 1.46
CA MET A 100 -4.65 -13.40 1.30
C MET A 100 -4.80 -12.84 -0.12
N LEU A 101 -4.59 -13.68 -1.14
CA LEU A 101 -4.68 -13.30 -2.55
C LEU A 101 -6.10 -12.95 -3.00
N LYS A 102 -7.13 -13.57 -2.41
CA LYS A 102 -8.54 -13.21 -2.63
C LYS A 102 -8.89 -11.78 -2.18
N ARG A 103 -8.18 -11.26 -1.18
CA ARG A 103 -8.41 -9.90 -0.67
C ARG A 103 -7.73 -8.85 -1.54
N ARG A 104 -6.54 -9.16 -2.08
CA ARG A 104 -5.74 -8.21 -2.86
C ARG A 104 -4.57 -8.90 -3.57
N PRO A 105 -4.06 -8.32 -4.69
CA PRO A 105 -2.80 -8.72 -5.27
C PRO A 105 -1.66 -8.60 -4.25
N CYS A 106 -0.81 -9.63 -4.13
CA CYS A 106 0.34 -9.62 -3.23
C CYS A 106 1.63 -10.00 -3.96
N SER A 107 2.75 -9.37 -3.61
CA SER A 107 4.08 -9.83 -4.00
C SER A 107 4.51 -11.00 -3.12
N LEU A 108 5.64 -11.65 -3.46
CA LEU A 108 6.21 -12.70 -2.61
C LEU A 108 6.52 -12.16 -1.21
N GLU A 109 7.12 -10.98 -1.16
CA GLU A 109 7.49 -10.29 0.08
C GLU A 109 6.25 -9.94 0.93
N ASP A 110 5.15 -9.51 0.28
CA ASP A 110 3.88 -9.25 0.97
C ASP A 110 3.33 -10.51 1.63
N ILE A 111 3.43 -11.68 0.95
CA ILE A 111 2.91 -12.95 1.48
C ILE A 111 3.80 -13.44 2.62
N VAL A 112 5.10 -13.43 2.41
CA VAL A 112 6.08 -13.80 3.45
C VAL A 112 5.92 -12.96 4.70
N GLY A 113 5.88 -11.64 4.54
CA GLY A 113 5.75 -10.70 5.67
C GLY A 113 4.37 -10.77 6.33
N GLY A 114 3.31 -10.93 5.54
CA GLY A 114 1.94 -10.96 6.07
C GLY A 114 1.57 -12.25 6.79
N LEU A 115 2.17 -13.39 6.40
CA LEU A 115 1.96 -14.68 7.04
C LEU A 115 3.07 -15.03 8.05
N GLY A 116 4.17 -14.26 8.10
CA GLY A 116 5.34 -14.64 8.88
C GLY A 116 5.92 -15.99 8.47
N ALA A 117 5.89 -16.32 7.18
CA ALA A 117 6.17 -17.65 6.68
C ALA A 117 7.57 -17.74 6.05
N ASP A 118 8.11 -18.96 6.00
CA ASP A 118 9.38 -19.23 5.34
C ASP A 118 9.31 -18.88 3.83
N PRO A 119 10.22 -18.05 3.30
CA PRO A 119 10.19 -17.62 1.91
C PRO A 119 10.23 -18.75 0.88
N ASP A 120 10.99 -19.80 1.13
CA ASP A 120 11.16 -20.90 0.17
C ASP A 120 9.92 -21.81 0.15
N ARG A 121 9.27 -21.96 1.30
CA ARG A 121 7.94 -22.61 1.37
C ARG A 121 6.89 -21.81 0.62
N VAL A 122 6.81 -20.50 0.85
CA VAL A 122 5.87 -19.63 0.14
C VAL A 122 6.11 -19.68 -1.36
N LYS A 123 7.35 -19.67 -1.83
CA LYS A 123 7.70 -19.84 -3.26
C LYS A 123 7.19 -21.17 -3.81
N ALA A 124 7.41 -22.27 -3.07
CA ALA A 124 6.98 -23.61 -3.49
C ALA A 124 5.45 -23.71 -3.57
N CYS A 125 4.72 -23.17 -2.58
CA CYS A 125 3.26 -23.13 -2.58
C CYS A 125 2.72 -22.29 -3.74
N ILE A 126 3.26 -21.09 -3.95
CA ILE A 126 2.86 -20.22 -5.07
C ILE A 126 3.14 -20.88 -6.41
N ALA A 127 4.29 -21.52 -6.59
CA ALA A 127 4.63 -22.23 -7.82
C ALA A 127 3.62 -23.34 -8.13
N ARG A 128 3.16 -24.08 -7.10
CA ARG A 128 2.11 -25.09 -7.20
C ARG A 128 0.76 -24.45 -7.57
N LEU A 129 0.36 -23.38 -6.88
CA LEU A 129 -0.92 -22.68 -7.14
C LEU A 129 -0.97 -22.08 -8.55
N VAL A 130 0.15 -21.56 -9.05
CA VAL A 130 0.26 -21.05 -10.44
C VAL A 130 0.14 -22.19 -11.44
N ARG A 131 0.81 -23.33 -11.20
CA ARG A 131 0.74 -24.51 -12.08
C ARG A 131 -0.67 -25.10 -12.16
N ASN A 132 -1.40 -25.05 -11.05
CA ASN A 132 -2.78 -25.53 -10.97
C ASN A 132 -3.81 -24.52 -11.51
N GLY A 133 -3.37 -23.34 -11.99
CA GLY A 133 -4.26 -22.32 -12.54
C GLY A 133 -5.04 -21.51 -11.49
N ASN A 134 -4.80 -21.73 -10.19
CA ASN A 134 -5.50 -21.02 -9.11
C ASN A 134 -4.98 -19.57 -8.90
N VAL A 135 -3.76 -19.29 -9.36
CA VAL A 135 -3.07 -18.01 -9.17
C VAL A 135 -2.38 -17.62 -10.46
N ARG A 136 -2.51 -16.34 -10.83
CA ARG A 136 -1.80 -15.74 -11.98
C ARG A 136 -0.72 -14.77 -11.51
N LYS A 137 0.32 -14.61 -12.35
CA LYS A 137 1.36 -13.60 -12.16
C LYS A 137 1.01 -12.34 -12.94
N LYS A 138 1.13 -11.18 -12.30
CA LYS A 138 0.99 -9.86 -12.96
C LYS A 138 2.19 -9.00 -12.59
N ARG A 139 2.88 -8.44 -13.58
CA ARG A 139 3.96 -7.48 -13.35
C ARG A 139 3.38 -6.09 -13.19
N HIS A 140 3.85 -5.35 -12.20
CA HIS A 140 3.57 -3.94 -12.02
C HIS A 140 4.87 -3.21 -11.62
N GLY A 141 5.36 -2.35 -12.50
CA GLY A 141 6.70 -1.79 -12.40
C GLY A 141 7.77 -2.89 -12.41
N THR A 142 8.66 -2.87 -11.44
CA THR A 142 9.72 -3.86 -11.25
C THR A 142 9.29 -5.10 -10.45
N ARG A 143 8.09 -5.09 -9.84
CA ARG A 143 7.60 -6.15 -8.95
C ARG A 143 6.65 -7.11 -9.65
N VAL A 144 6.69 -8.38 -9.23
CA VAL A 144 5.73 -9.41 -9.63
C VAL A 144 4.71 -9.58 -8.53
N TYR A 145 3.43 -9.54 -8.89
CA TYR A 145 2.30 -9.77 -8.00
C TYR A 145 1.59 -11.05 -8.39
N TYR A 146 1.05 -11.72 -7.39
CA TYR A 146 0.20 -12.90 -7.52
C TYR A 146 -1.25 -12.49 -7.29
N ILE A 147 -2.13 -13.01 -8.15
CA ILE A 147 -3.56 -12.67 -8.19
C ILE A 147 -4.34 -13.96 -8.23
N CYS A 148 -5.37 -14.07 -7.39
CA CYS A 148 -6.39 -15.08 -7.46
C CYS A 148 -7.55 -14.56 -8.31
N ASP A 149 -8.13 -15.39 -9.17
CA ASP A 149 -9.38 -15.10 -9.89
C ASP A 149 -10.59 -15.32 -9.00
#